data_147d55647a5cd60fef3180c134d57f1c
#
_entry.id   147d55647a5cd60fef3180c134d57f1c
#
_cell.length_a   1.000
_cell.length_b   1.000
_cell.length_c   1.000
_cell.angle_alpha   90.00
_cell.angle_beta   90.00
_cell.angle_gamma   90.00
#
_symmetry.space_group_name_H-M   'P 1'
#
loop_
_entity.id
_entity.type
_entity.pdbx_description
1 polymer ?
#
loop_
_entity_poly.entity_id
_entity_poly.type
_entity_poly.pdbx_seq_one_letter_code
_entity_poly.pdbx_strand_id
1 'polypeptide(L)'
;MTLPTMTVRFLALIGLLAILGGIGAGVFFFGGFYSVAANHPDPTIVNWALIQVRKASITLHATDQPPGSLGDPATVRAGARAYTQLGCIDCHGGPGVEPAKFSDGLNPPPNLKKVVNDLLPEELFWVIKNGIKMTGMPSFDAANPPVPDQEIWTIVAFAKMLPSVSDQDLKAWSEAALAPDNMPPPNR
;
A
#
# COMPACT_ATOMS: atom_id res chain seq x y z
N MET A 1 -19.66 -16.58 -51.12
CA MET A 1 -19.92 -17.39 -49.92
C MET A 1 -20.71 -16.48 -48.96
N THR A 2 -22.04 -16.63 -48.89
CA THR A 2 -22.90 -15.84 -48.01
C THR A 2 -22.89 -16.47 -46.63
N LEU A 3 -22.53 -15.67 -45.61
CA LEU A 3 -22.63 -16.12 -44.24
C LEU A 3 -24.08 -16.46 -43.88
N PRO A 4 -24.34 -17.53 -43.10
CA PRO A 4 -25.69 -17.87 -42.70
C PRO A 4 -26.28 -16.71 -41.85
N THR A 5 -27.56 -16.39 -42.06
CA THR A 5 -28.26 -15.26 -41.41
C THR A 5 -28.16 -15.27 -39.90
N MET A 6 -28.00 -16.43 -39.27
CA MET A 6 -27.80 -16.58 -37.82
C MET A 6 -26.45 -16.05 -37.37
N THR A 7 -25.38 -16.29 -38.15
CA THR A 7 -24.04 -15.77 -37.88
C THR A 7 -23.99 -14.24 -37.98
N VAL A 8 -24.65 -13.66 -39.00
CA VAL A 8 -24.73 -12.21 -39.18
C VAL A 8 -25.47 -11.53 -38.02
N ARG A 9 -26.59 -12.12 -37.57
CA ARG A 9 -27.34 -11.61 -36.41
C ARG A 9 -26.51 -11.67 -35.11
N PHE A 10 -25.78 -12.76 -34.91
CA PHE A 10 -24.90 -12.91 -33.73
C PHE A 10 -23.77 -11.88 -33.75
N LEU A 11 -23.10 -11.69 -34.88
CA LEU A 11 -22.06 -10.67 -35.03
C LEU A 11 -22.61 -9.25 -34.85
N ALA A 12 -23.81 -8.97 -35.39
CA ALA A 12 -24.46 -7.67 -35.20
C ALA A 12 -24.81 -7.41 -33.71
N LEU A 13 -25.25 -8.42 -32.98
CA LEU A 13 -25.50 -8.30 -31.54
C LEU A 13 -24.22 -8.01 -30.77
N ILE A 14 -23.12 -8.72 -31.04
CA ILE A 14 -21.81 -8.44 -30.43
C ILE A 14 -21.36 -7.02 -30.75
N GLY A 15 -21.47 -6.59 -32.00
CA GLY A 15 -21.12 -5.23 -32.41
C GLY A 15 -21.94 -4.16 -31.68
N LEU A 16 -23.24 -4.38 -31.55
CA LEU A 16 -24.12 -3.49 -30.80
C LEU A 16 -23.73 -3.41 -29.32
N LEU A 17 -23.47 -4.55 -28.66
CA LEU A 17 -23.04 -4.60 -27.26
C LEU A 17 -21.69 -3.91 -27.07
N ALA A 18 -20.76 -4.07 -28.01
CA ALA A 18 -19.46 -3.38 -27.96
C ALA A 18 -19.61 -1.86 -28.07
N ILE A 19 -20.48 -1.38 -28.99
CA ILE A 19 -20.77 0.06 -29.14
C ILE A 19 -21.43 0.61 -27.87
N LEU A 20 -22.44 -0.04 -27.33
CA LEU A 20 -23.12 0.36 -26.10
C LEU A 20 -22.16 0.35 -24.91
N GLY A 21 -21.29 -0.66 -24.81
CA GLY A 21 -20.23 -0.73 -23.80
C GLY A 21 -19.23 0.41 -23.93
N GLY A 22 -18.82 0.75 -25.17
CA GLY A 22 -17.93 1.88 -25.43
C GLY A 22 -18.56 3.24 -25.08
N ILE A 23 -19.83 3.44 -25.41
CA ILE A 23 -20.58 4.64 -25.01
C ILE A 23 -20.70 4.71 -23.50
N GLY A 24 -21.08 3.61 -22.84
CA GLY A 24 -21.16 3.52 -21.37
C GLY A 24 -19.82 3.85 -20.68
N ALA A 25 -18.73 3.31 -21.20
CA ALA A 25 -17.39 3.64 -20.71
C ALA A 25 -17.06 5.14 -20.93
N GLY A 26 -17.36 5.68 -22.11
CA GLY A 26 -17.19 7.11 -22.38
C GLY A 26 -17.96 8.00 -21.39
N VAL A 27 -19.23 7.68 -21.14
CA VAL A 27 -20.06 8.38 -20.16
C VAL A 27 -19.47 8.27 -18.75
N PHE A 28 -19.00 7.10 -18.35
CA PHE A 28 -18.38 6.88 -17.04
C PHE A 28 -17.12 7.74 -16.87
N PHE A 29 -16.19 7.70 -17.84
CA PHE A 29 -14.90 8.39 -17.69
C PHE A 29 -14.97 9.91 -17.91
N PHE A 30 -15.87 10.39 -18.78
CA PHE A 30 -15.92 11.81 -19.18
C PHE A 30 -17.17 12.54 -18.69
N GLY A 31 -18.18 11.83 -18.21
CA GLY A 31 -19.44 12.42 -17.77
C GLY A 31 -19.41 13.05 -16.38
N GLY A 32 -18.33 12.83 -15.60
CA GLY A 32 -18.20 13.41 -14.25
C GLY A 32 -19.15 12.82 -13.21
N PHE A 33 -19.81 11.71 -13.49
CA PHE A 33 -20.73 11.05 -12.57
C PHE A 33 -20.05 10.33 -11.43
N TYR A 34 -18.77 9.96 -11.62
CA TYR A 34 -17.97 9.33 -10.59
C TYR A 34 -17.27 10.41 -9.75
N SER A 35 -17.56 10.45 -8.45
CA SER A 35 -16.90 11.40 -7.53
C SER A 35 -15.49 10.92 -7.21
N VAL A 36 -14.50 11.79 -7.38
CA VAL A 36 -13.11 11.56 -6.95
C VAL A 36 -12.80 12.17 -5.59
N ALA A 37 -13.82 12.65 -4.86
CA ALA A 37 -13.66 13.25 -3.55
C ALA A 37 -13.30 12.19 -2.51
N ALA A 38 -12.20 12.38 -1.78
CA ALA A 38 -11.69 11.42 -0.81
C ALA A 38 -12.61 11.14 0.37
N ASN A 39 -13.54 12.05 0.66
CA ASN A 39 -14.55 11.91 1.73
C ASN A 39 -15.83 11.15 1.30
N HIS A 40 -15.87 10.66 0.06
CA HIS A 40 -16.96 9.84 -0.44
C HIS A 40 -16.47 8.41 -0.64
N PRO A 41 -17.14 7.40 -0.04
CA PRO A 41 -16.75 6.02 -0.26
C PRO A 41 -17.02 5.60 -1.71
N ASP A 42 -16.12 4.81 -2.27
CA ASP A 42 -16.31 4.21 -3.58
C ASP A 42 -17.51 3.25 -3.61
N PRO A 43 -18.25 3.17 -4.73
CA PRO A 43 -19.23 2.11 -4.93
C PRO A 43 -18.58 0.73 -4.71
N THR A 44 -19.29 -0.18 -4.06
CA THR A 44 -18.77 -1.50 -3.64
C THR A 44 -18.08 -2.25 -4.78
N ILE A 45 -18.66 -2.21 -6.00
CA ILE A 45 -18.08 -2.90 -7.16
C ILE A 45 -16.76 -2.28 -7.62
N VAL A 46 -16.64 -0.95 -7.56
CA VAL A 46 -15.41 -0.22 -7.92
C VAL A 46 -14.32 -0.53 -6.89
N ASN A 47 -14.65 -0.42 -5.60
CA ASN A 47 -13.72 -0.76 -4.53
C ASN A 47 -13.23 -2.21 -4.63
N TRP A 48 -14.15 -3.16 -4.86
CA TRP A 48 -13.78 -4.55 -5.09
C TRP A 48 -12.82 -4.70 -6.27
N ALA A 49 -13.11 -4.10 -7.43
CA ALA A 49 -12.27 -4.17 -8.61
C ALA A 49 -10.87 -3.58 -8.35
N LEU A 50 -10.80 -2.41 -7.70
CA LEU A 50 -9.53 -1.77 -7.34
C LEU A 50 -8.70 -2.63 -6.38
N ILE A 51 -9.34 -3.29 -5.41
CA ILE A 51 -8.68 -4.25 -4.51
C ILE A 51 -8.08 -5.43 -5.31
N GLN A 52 -8.83 -6.00 -6.28
CA GLN A 52 -8.31 -7.12 -7.09
C GLN A 52 -7.12 -6.68 -7.95
N VAL A 53 -7.22 -5.54 -8.62
CA VAL A 53 -6.11 -4.97 -9.43
C VAL A 53 -4.88 -4.73 -8.55
N ARG A 54 -5.07 -4.12 -7.38
CA ARG A 54 -3.97 -3.87 -6.44
C ARG A 54 -3.29 -5.18 -6.00
N LYS A 55 -4.07 -6.17 -5.54
CA LYS A 55 -3.54 -7.48 -5.13
C LYS A 55 -2.76 -8.15 -6.25
N ALA A 56 -3.35 -8.26 -7.43
CA ALA A 56 -2.71 -8.88 -8.58
C ALA A 56 -1.41 -8.15 -8.98
N SER A 57 -1.41 -6.82 -8.93
CA SER A 57 -0.21 -6.01 -9.23
C SER A 57 0.89 -6.24 -8.20
N ILE A 58 0.57 -6.22 -6.90
CA ILE A 58 1.55 -6.44 -5.83
C ILE A 58 2.17 -7.84 -6.00
N THR A 59 1.36 -8.89 -6.07
CA THR A 59 1.84 -10.27 -6.21
C THR A 59 2.70 -10.48 -7.46
N LEU A 60 2.34 -9.83 -8.59
CA LEU A 60 3.11 -9.95 -9.83
C LEU A 60 4.49 -9.28 -9.77
N HIS A 61 4.60 -8.16 -9.07
CA HIS A 61 5.81 -7.34 -9.07
C HIS A 61 6.69 -7.51 -7.83
N ALA A 62 6.21 -8.18 -6.79
CA ALA A 62 6.95 -8.44 -5.55
C ALA A 62 7.93 -9.60 -5.73
N THR A 63 9.06 -9.34 -6.38
CA THR A 63 10.07 -10.36 -6.72
C THR A 63 11.31 -10.31 -5.85
N ASP A 64 11.49 -9.24 -5.06
CA ASP A 64 12.64 -9.07 -4.19
C ASP A 64 12.56 -10.03 -2.99
N GLN A 65 13.70 -10.64 -2.65
CA GLN A 65 13.77 -11.57 -1.53
C GLN A 65 14.46 -10.95 -0.31
N PRO A 66 14.06 -11.32 0.92
CA PRO A 66 14.72 -10.84 2.12
C PRO A 66 16.21 -11.18 2.11
N PRO A 67 17.10 -10.22 2.48
CA PRO A 67 18.55 -10.44 2.48
C PRO A 67 19.02 -11.38 3.61
N GLY A 68 18.12 -11.77 4.52
CA GLY A 68 18.44 -12.61 5.66
C GLY A 68 17.21 -12.91 6.53
N SER A 69 17.44 -13.32 7.78
CA SER A 69 16.36 -13.61 8.72
C SER A 69 15.67 -12.32 9.17
N LEU A 70 14.37 -12.21 8.90
CA LEU A 70 13.54 -11.10 9.37
C LEU A 70 13.22 -11.17 10.88
N GLY A 71 13.48 -12.32 11.53
CA GLY A 71 13.22 -12.50 12.96
C GLY A 71 14.38 -12.06 13.88
N ASP A 72 15.49 -11.58 13.32
CA ASP A 72 16.61 -11.11 14.13
C ASP A 72 16.20 -9.91 14.99
N PRO A 73 16.42 -9.95 16.33
CA PRO A 73 15.98 -8.88 17.24
C PRO A 73 16.61 -7.50 16.96
N ALA A 74 17.84 -7.46 16.44
CA ALA A 74 18.48 -6.19 16.09
C ALA A 74 17.83 -5.58 14.86
N THR A 75 17.54 -6.39 13.84
CA THR A 75 16.83 -6.02 12.62
C THR A 75 15.41 -5.50 12.93
N VAL A 76 14.67 -6.20 13.79
CA VAL A 76 13.32 -5.81 14.21
C VAL A 76 13.34 -4.45 14.94
N ARG A 77 14.28 -4.25 15.86
CA ARG A 77 14.43 -2.96 16.57
C ARG A 77 14.84 -1.82 15.62
N ALA A 78 15.73 -2.09 14.68
CA ALA A 78 16.06 -1.10 13.63
C ALA A 78 14.83 -0.72 12.82
N GLY A 79 14.00 -1.71 12.45
CA GLY A 79 12.75 -1.50 11.74
C GLY A 79 11.72 -0.69 12.54
N ALA A 80 11.60 -0.92 13.86
CA ALA A 80 10.73 -0.12 14.72
C ALA A 80 11.14 1.37 14.72
N ARG A 81 12.44 1.65 14.75
CA ARG A 81 12.98 3.01 14.64
C ARG A 81 12.64 3.64 13.28
N ALA A 82 12.96 2.93 12.20
CA ALA A 82 12.68 3.41 10.84
C ALA A 82 11.18 3.64 10.63
N TYR A 83 10.32 2.75 11.10
CA TYR A 83 8.86 2.87 11.07
C TYR A 83 8.36 4.17 11.73
N THR A 84 8.97 4.56 12.83
CA THR A 84 8.63 5.79 13.54
C THR A 84 9.24 7.02 12.84
N GLN A 85 10.51 6.98 12.47
CA GLN A 85 11.23 8.10 11.87
C GLN A 85 10.74 8.47 10.47
N LEU A 86 10.33 7.49 9.69
CA LEU A 86 9.80 7.69 8.34
C LEU A 86 8.28 7.99 8.33
N GLY A 87 7.66 8.14 9.51
CA GLY A 87 6.27 8.56 9.63
C GLY A 87 5.23 7.46 9.32
N CYS A 88 5.62 6.20 9.22
CA CYS A 88 4.67 5.11 9.02
C CYS A 88 3.64 5.05 10.15
N ILE A 89 4.09 5.31 11.39
CA ILE A 89 3.27 5.32 12.60
C ILE A 89 2.17 6.38 12.56
N ASP A 90 2.37 7.48 11.85
CA ASP A 90 1.39 8.58 11.76
C ASP A 90 0.12 8.17 11.01
N CYS A 91 0.27 7.29 10.02
CA CYS A 91 -0.87 6.80 9.24
C CYS A 91 -1.39 5.44 9.72
N HIS A 92 -0.49 4.53 10.10
CA HIS A 92 -0.85 3.16 10.44
C HIS A 92 -0.99 2.90 11.94
N GLY A 93 -0.59 3.87 12.78
CA GLY A 93 -0.54 3.69 14.22
C GLY A 93 0.49 2.63 14.65
N GLY A 94 0.34 2.17 15.88
CA GLY A 94 1.20 1.13 16.44
C GLY A 94 0.67 0.66 17.80
N PRO A 95 1.38 -0.25 18.49
CA PRO A 95 1.08 -0.59 19.88
C PRO A 95 1.08 0.69 20.75
N GLY A 96 -0.06 0.95 21.39
CA GLY A 96 -0.24 2.14 22.24
C GLY A 96 -0.26 3.51 21.51
N VAL A 97 -0.22 3.51 20.17
CA VAL A 97 -0.22 4.74 19.36
C VAL A 97 -1.34 4.69 18.33
N GLU A 98 -2.27 5.63 18.44
CA GLU A 98 -3.33 5.81 17.45
C GLU A 98 -2.80 6.61 16.24
N PRO A 99 -3.34 6.36 15.02
CA PRO A 99 -3.04 7.17 13.86
C PRO A 99 -3.29 8.65 14.10
N ALA A 100 -2.51 9.51 13.48
CA ALA A 100 -2.72 10.96 13.53
C ALA A 100 -4.02 11.35 12.81
N LYS A 101 -4.73 12.36 13.32
CA LYS A 101 -6.06 12.78 12.81
C LYS A 101 -6.10 13.15 11.33
N PHE A 102 -4.98 13.60 10.75
CA PHE A 102 -4.95 13.92 9.32
C PHE A 102 -5.15 12.67 8.44
N SER A 103 -4.84 11.48 8.95
CA SER A 103 -5.03 10.23 8.22
C SER A 103 -6.51 9.90 8.00
N ASP A 104 -7.43 10.47 8.77
CA ASP A 104 -8.87 10.31 8.61
C ASP A 104 -9.38 10.91 7.28
N GLY A 105 -8.65 11.87 6.72
CA GLY A 105 -8.96 12.48 5.42
C GLY A 105 -8.42 11.73 4.20
N LEU A 106 -7.71 10.63 4.41
CA LEU A 106 -7.20 9.76 3.37
C LEU A 106 -8.12 8.54 3.17
N ASN A 107 -7.91 7.79 2.10
CA ASN A 107 -8.39 6.41 2.06
C ASN A 107 -7.84 5.70 3.30
N PRO A 108 -8.70 5.10 4.17
CA PRO A 108 -8.27 4.66 5.48
C PRO A 108 -7.05 3.76 5.42
N PRO A 109 -5.92 4.13 6.06
CA PRO A 109 -4.76 3.27 6.14
C PRO A 109 -5.14 1.96 6.84
N PRO A 110 -4.70 0.80 6.36
CA PRO A 110 -5.02 -0.45 7.03
C PRO A 110 -4.35 -0.51 8.42
N ASN A 111 -5.06 -1.09 9.39
CA ASN A 111 -4.46 -1.46 10.67
C ASN A 111 -3.50 -2.63 10.44
N LEU A 112 -2.19 -2.36 10.46
CA LEU A 112 -1.16 -3.33 10.13
C LEU A 112 -1.16 -4.53 11.06
N LYS A 113 -1.51 -4.38 12.35
CA LYS A 113 -1.64 -5.53 13.28
C LYS A 113 -2.61 -6.59 12.77
N LYS A 114 -3.62 -6.21 11.99
CA LYS A 114 -4.66 -7.12 11.47
C LYS A 114 -4.32 -7.72 10.11
N VAL A 115 -3.63 -6.96 9.25
CA VAL A 115 -3.48 -7.32 7.83
C VAL A 115 -2.07 -7.75 7.44
N VAL A 116 -1.07 -7.49 8.28
CA VAL A 116 0.34 -7.72 7.91
C VAL A 116 0.64 -9.20 7.63
N ASN A 117 -0.09 -10.11 8.26
CA ASN A 117 0.09 -11.55 8.07
C ASN A 117 -0.54 -12.08 6.77
N ASP A 118 -1.43 -11.29 6.14
CA ASP A 118 -2.06 -11.64 4.86
C ASP A 118 -1.14 -11.39 3.65
N LEU A 119 -0.04 -10.65 3.86
CA LEU A 119 0.95 -10.34 2.84
C LEU A 119 2.26 -11.09 3.07
N LEU A 120 2.90 -11.51 2.00
CA LEU A 120 4.26 -12.06 2.04
C LEU A 120 5.28 -10.95 2.35
N PRO A 121 6.45 -11.27 2.88
CA PRO A 121 7.50 -10.26 3.15
C PRO A 121 7.89 -9.45 1.91
N GLU A 122 8.04 -10.10 0.76
CA GLU A 122 8.33 -9.47 -0.53
C GLU A 122 7.22 -8.53 -0.99
N GLU A 123 5.96 -8.86 -0.70
CA GLU A 123 4.81 -7.99 -1.01
C GLU A 123 4.80 -6.74 -0.13
N LEU A 124 5.12 -6.88 1.16
CA LEU A 124 5.29 -5.75 2.07
C LEU A 124 6.45 -4.86 1.63
N PHE A 125 7.58 -5.45 1.28
CA PHE A 125 8.74 -4.73 0.76
C PHE A 125 8.37 -3.91 -0.47
N TRP A 126 7.72 -4.55 -1.46
CA TRP A 126 7.30 -3.89 -2.69
C TRP A 126 6.35 -2.72 -2.43
N VAL A 127 5.38 -2.90 -1.53
CA VAL A 127 4.41 -1.85 -1.17
C VAL A 127 5.11 -0.66 -0.49
N ILE A 128 6.02 -0.91 0.44
CA ILE A 128 6.75 0.17 1.13
C ILE A 128 7.65 0.90 0.12
N LYS A 129 8.42 0.17 -0.67
CA LYS A 129 9.34 0.75 -1.65
C LYS A 129 8.61 1.62 -2.67
N ASN A 130 7.55 1.10 -3.28
CA ASN A 130 6.89 1.72 -4.43
C ASN A 130 5.67 2.57 -4.08
N GLY A 131 5.12 2.45 -2.86
CA GLY A 131 3.85 3.06 -2.50
C GLY A 131 2.66 2.46 -3.25
N ILE A 132 1.48 3.06 -3.10
CA ILE A 132 0.25 2.64 -3.81
C ILE A 132 -0.39 3.85 -4.46
N LYS A 133 -0.51 3.82 -5.79
CA LYS A 133 -1.14 4.90 -6.57
C LYS A 133 -2.54 5.22 -6.07
N MET A 134 -2.91 6.51 -6.11
CA MET A 134 -4.21 7.05 -5.70
C MET A 134 -4.56 6.78 -4.23
N THR A 135 -3.56 6.57 -3.38
CA THR A 135 -3.70 6.47 -1.93
C THR A 135 -2.74 7.42 -1.22
N GLY A 136 -2.86 7.53 0.11
CA GLY A 136 -1.91 8.27 0.92
C GLY A 136 -0.57 7.55 1.14
N MET A 137 -0.41 6.30 0.68
CA MET A 137 0.85 5.55 0.86
C MET A 137 1.92 6.03 -0.13
N PRO A 138 2.97 6.73 0.33
CA PRO A 138 4.02 7.26 -0.53
C PRO A 138 4.98 6.16 -0.99
N SER A 139 5.74 6.44 -2.05
CA SER A 139 6.90 5.64 -2.43
C SER A 139 8.13 6.12 -1.67
N PHE A 140 8.79 5.21 -0.95
CA PHE A 140 10.03 5.51 -0.25
C PHE A 140 11.26 5.44 -1.17
N ASP A 141 11.15 4.77 -2.32
CA ASP A 141 12.17 4.81 -3.38
C ASP A 141 12.21 6.17 -4.11
N ALA A 142 11.05 6.83 -4.20
CA ALA A 142 10.94 8.16 -4.81
C ALA A 142 11.21 9.30 -3.81
N ALA A 143 11.52 9.01 -2.55
CA ALA A 143 11.90 10.01 -1.56
C ALA A 143 13.24 10.68 -1.93
N ASN A 144 13.53 11.83 -1.33
CA ASN A 144 14.78 12.53 -1.57
C ASN A 144 15.50 12.84 -0.23
N PRO A 145 16.56 12.10 0.14
CA PRO A 145 17.13 10.96 -0.59
C PRO A 145 16.23 9.71 -0.56
N PRO A 146 16.38 8.76 -1.51
CA PRO A 146 15.67 7.48 -1.46
C PRO A 146 16.01 6.69 -0.20
N VAL A 147 15.03 5.98 0.36
CA VAL A 147 15.26 5.09 1.49
C VAL A 147 15.94 3.80 0.98
N PRO A 148 17.10 3.41 1.55
CA PRO A 148 17.81 2.22 1.11
C PRO A 148 16.99 0.93 1.28
N ASP A 149 17.10 0.01 0.34
CA ASP A 149 16.40 -1.30 0.38
C ASP A 149 16.64 -2.06 1.69
N GLN A 150 17.86 -1.99 2.22
CA GLN A 150 18.21 -2.61 3.51
C GLN A 150 17.36 -2.03 4.66
N GLU A 151 17.10 -0.74 4.67
CA GLU A 151 16.27 -0.10 5.69
C GLU A 151 14.80 -0.47 5.50
N ILE A 152 14.31 -0.54 4.27
CA ILE A 152 12.95 -1.01 3.97
C ILE A 152 12.76 -2.46 4.49
N TRP A 153 13.74 -3.33 4.30
CA TRP A 153 13.69 -4.70 4.85
C TRP A 153 13.64 -4.74 6.37
N THR A 154 14.28 -3.80 7.08
CA THR A 154 14.12 -3.71 8.55
C THR A 154 12.69 -3.34 8.92
N ILE A 155 12.06 -2.41 8.17
CA ILE A 155 10.64 -2.07 8.38
C ILE A 155 9.73 -3.28 8.16
N VAL A 156 9.98 -4.07 7.11
CA VAL A 156 9.25 -5.32 6.86
C VAL A 156 9.40 -6.29 8.03
N ALA A 157 10.62 -6.46 8.56
CA ALA A 157 10.89 -7.30 9.73
C ALA A 157 10.06 -6.86 10.96
N PHE A 158 10.08 -5.56 11.25
CA PHE A 158 9.26 -5.01 12.33
C PHE A 158 7.77 -5.17 12.08
N ALA A 159 7.28 -4.84 10.87
CA ALA A 159 5.87 -4.96 10.51
C ALA A 159 5.35 -6.39 10.71
N LYS A 160 6.12 -7.41 10.32
CA LYS A 160 5.77 -8.83 10.53
C LYS A 160 5.68 -9.19 12.01
N MET A 161 6.44 -8.53 12.87
CA MET A 161 6.41 -8.74 14.33
C MET A 161 5.35 -7.87 15.05
N LEU A 162 4.80 -6.87 14.38
CA LEU A 162 3.90 -5.86 14.96
C LEU A 162 2.72 -6.45 15.77
N PRO A 163 2.07 -7.56 15.37
CA PRO A 163 1.00 -8.16 16.17
C PRO A 163 1.41 -8.62 17.57
N SER A 164 2.70 -8.92 17.78
CA SER A 164 3.26 -9.41 19.04
C SER A 164 4.04 -8.36 19.85
N VAL A 165 4.25 -7.17 19.28
CA VAL A 165 4.99 -6.08 19.93
C VAL A 165 4.11 -5.40 20.98
N SER A 166 4.64 -5.20 22.19
CA SER A 166 3.97 -4.45 23.25
C SER A 166 4.16 -2.92 23.08
N ASP A 167 3.29 -2.16 23.75
CA ASP A 167 3.37 -0.71 23.79
C ASP A 167 4.72 -0.23 24.40
N GLN A 168 5.19 -0.95 25.42
CA GLN A 168 6.45 -0.66 26.09
C GLN A 168 7.66 -0.94 25.19
N ASP A 169 7.63 -2.04 24.42
CA ASP A 169 8.70 -2.36 23.47
C ASP A 169 8.80 -1.32 22.36
N LEU A 170 7.68 -0.96 21.74
CA LEU A 170 7.69 0.06 20.69
C LEU A 170 8.23 1.38 21.20
N LYS A 171 7.79 1.83 22.37
CA LYS A 171 8.28 3.05 23.02
C LYS A 171 9.78 3.00 23.26
N ALA A 172 10.27 1.94 23.90
CA ALA A 172 11.68 1.77 24.22
C ALA A 172 12.55 1.75 22.93
N TRP A 173 12.10 1.07 21.89
CA TRP A 173 12.85 1.00 20.61
C TRP A 173 12.83 2.29 19.83
N SER A 174 11.76 3.08 19.92
CA SER A 174 11.65 4.40 19.29
C SER A 174 12.46 5.46 20.03
N GLU A 175 12.44 5.49 21.36
CA GLU A 175 13.18 6.44 22.18
C GLU A 175 14.70 6.24 22.09
N ALA A 176 15.18 5.00 21.99
CA ALA A 176 16.59 4.70 21.78
C ALA A 176 17.16 5.30 20.48
N ALA A 177 16.29 5.68 19.54
CA ALA A 177 16.68 6.37 18.30
C ALA A 177 16.89 7.88 18.48
N LEU A 178 16.24 8.46 19.48
CA LEU A 178 16.31 9.89 19.80
C LEU A 178 17.45 10.22 20.78
N ALA A 179 18.21 9.20 21.22
CA ALA A 179 19.36 9.40 22.08
C ALA A 179 20.44 10.24 21.34
N PRO A 180 21.07 11.23 22.02
CA PRO A 180 22.01 12.16 21.39
C PRO A 180 23.16 11.51 20.62
N ASP A 181 23.57 10.31 21.03
CA ASP A 181 24.68 9.57 20.44
C ASP A 181 24.36 8.93 19.06
N ASN A 182 23.08 8.91 18.67
CA ASN A 182 22.60 8.31 17.42
C ASN A 182 22.02 9.34 16.43
N MET A 183 22.14 10.64 16.73
CA MET A 183 21.67 11.69 15.84
C MET A 183 22.64 11.82 14.66
N PRO A 184 22.18 11.70 13.37
CA PRO A 184 23.05 12.01 12.25
C PRO A 184 23.54 13.45 12.37
N PRO A 185 24.78 13.75 11.96
CA PRO A 185 25.30 15.10 12.03
C PRO A 185 24.38 16.05 11.25
N PRO A 186 24.16 17.28 11.73
CA PRO A 186 23.31 18.25 11.03
C PRO A 186 23.89 18.49 9.64
N ASN A 187 23.04 18.35 8.62
CA ASN A 187 23.38 18.67 7.23
C ASN A 187 23.89 20.12 7.17
N ARG A 188 25.16 20.27 6.79
CA ARG A 188 25.77 21.58 6.46
C ARG A 188 25.50 21.91 5.02
#